data_036084c6fdd323a9ebc9e1ad6b4914cc
#
_entry.id   036084c6fdd323a9ebc9e1ad6b4914cc
#
_cell.length_a   1.000
_cell.length_b   1.000
_cell.length_c   1.000
_cell.angle_alpha   90.00
_cell.angle_beta   90.00
_cell.angle_gamma   90.00
#
_symmetry.space_group_name_H-M   'P 1'
#
loop_
_entity.id
_entity.type
_entity.pdbx_description
1 polymer ?
#
loop_
_entity_poly.entity_id
_entity_poly.type
_entity_poly.pdbx_seq_one_letter_code
_entity_poly.pdbx_strand_id
1 'polypeptide(L)'
;AFGPDVFAQFLDGAAAEDQLSAEKDVLKNPEMLDALIGVYERNVLGYPSTAVLPYSQALNRFPAHLQQVDMESNGKSVNRFGEPVNYPTGPVIFGEPGTNGQHSFYQLLHQGTDIVPLQFVGFKNNQLGTDVDIQGSTSQQKLCANVAAQIVAFACGKEDDNRNKNFEGGRPSSIIIGDQVNPKTLGALLAHFENKIMFQGFLWNVNS
;
A
#
# COMPACT_ATOMS: atom_id res chain seq x y z
N ALA A 1 18.19 9.97 -17.54
CA ALA A 1 17.23 10.23 -18.63
C ALA A 1 16.40 11.49 -18.35
N PHE A 2 16.10 11.81 -17.09
CA PHE A 2 15.21 12.93 -16.70
C PHE A 2 15.94 14.22 -16.33
N GLY A 3 17.27 14.21 -16.29
CA GLY A 3 18.10 15.35 -15.89
C GLY A 3 18.26 15.50 -14.36
N PRO A 4 19.24 16.34 -13.94
CA PRO A 4 19.60 16.49 -12.54
C PRO A 4 18.48 17.12 -11.69
N ASP A 5 17.74 18.09 -12.24
CA ASP A 5 16.70 18.80 -11.48
C ASP A 5 15.52 17.89 -11.12
N VAL A 6 15.13 16.99 -12.02
CA VAL A 6 14.09 16.00 -11.77
C VAL A 6 14.55 14.99 -10.73
N PHE A 7 15.82 14.58 -10.80
CA PHE A 7 16.39 13.68 -9.80
C PHE A 7 16.52 14.34 -8.42
N ALA A 8 16.90 15.61 -8.37
CA ALA A 8 16.92 16.38 -7.12
C ALA A 8 15.53 16.43 -6.46
N GLN A 9 14.47 16.71 -7.24
CA GLN A 9 13.10 16.69 -6.71
C GLN A 9 12.71 15.31 -6.14
N PHE A 10 13.16 14.23 -6.77
CA PHE A 10 12.92 12.88 -6.27
C PHE A 10 13.62 12.67 -4.91
N LEU A 11 14.88 13.08 -4.78
CA LEU A 11 15.62 13.01 -3.51
C LEU A 11 15.02 13.92 -2.43
N ASP A 12 14.52 15.10 -2.81
CA ASP A 12 13.82 15.99 -1.87
C ASP A 12 12.56 15.34 -1.29
N GLY A 13 11.85 14.57 -2.09
CA GLY A 13 10.70 13.79 -1.64
C GLY A 13 11.08 12.71 -0.63
N ALA A 14 12.10 11.94 -0.93
CA ALA A 14 12.62 10.91 -0.04
C ALA A 14 13.14 11.51 1.28
N ALA A 15 13.93 12.59 1.20
CA ALA A 15 14.45 13.27 2.39
C ALA A 15 13.36 13.83 3.31
N ALA A 16 12.20 14.23 2.76
CA ALA A 16 11.07 14.69 3.56
C ALA A 16 10.45 13.54 4.37
N GLU A 17 10.32 12.35 3.80
CA GLU A 17 9.84 11.15 4.52
C GLU A 17 10.87 10.69 5.57
N ASP A 18 12.16 10.72 5.26
CA ASP A 18 13.21 10.41 6.23
C ASP A 18 13.16 11.31 7.46
N GLN A 19 12.79 12.59 7.29
CA GLN A 19 12.57 13.51 8.41
C GLN A 19 11.34 13.11 9.24
N LEU A 20 10.24 12.69 8.61
CA LEU A 20 9.04 12.20 9.31
C LEU A 20 9.33 10.90 10.07
N SER A 21 10.10 10.00 9.49
CA SER A 21 10.48 8.73 10.13
C SER A 21 11.33 8.91 11.39
N ALA A 22 11.98 10.05 11.56
CA ALA A 22 12.72 10.40 12.78
C ALA A 22 11.83 10.88 13.94
N GLU A 23 10.53 11.13 13.70
CA GLU A 23 9.57 11.54 14.75
C GLU A 23 9.34 10.39 15.74
N LYS A 24 9.42 10.70 17.04
CA LYS A 24 9.29 9.71 18.12
C LYS A 24 7.85 9.45 18.55
N ASP A 25 6.96 10.38 18.29
CA ASP A 25 5.54 10.22 18.52
C ASP A 25 4.94 9.37 17.40
N VAL A 26 4.61 8.12 17.69
CA VAL A 26 4.08 7.15 16.72
C VAL A 26 2.87 7.69 15.95
N LEU A 27 2.01 8.47 16.59
CA LEU A 27 0.83 9.04 15.94
C LEU A 27 1.16 10.17 14.95
N LYS A 28 2.41 10.62 14.93
CA LYS A 28 2.94 11.63 14.00
C LYS A 28 3.98 11.06 13.04
N ASN A 29 4.31 9.78 13.18
CA ASN A 29 5.25 9.05 12.34
C ASN A 29 4.45 8.05 11.49
N PRO A 30 4.06 8.41 10.27
CA PRO A 30 3.20 7.59 9.42
C PRO A 30 3.85 6.25 9.06
N GLU A 31 5.17 6.20 8.87
CA GLU A 31 5.90 4.98 8.53
C GLU A 31 5.93 3.99 9.71
N MET A 32 6.17 4.50 10.92
CA MET A 32 6.13 3.68 12.14
C MET A 32 4.71 3.18 12.40
N LEU A 33 3.71 4.03 12.21
CA LEU A 33 2.29 3.64 12.38
C LEU A 33 1.90 2.55 11.37
N ASP A 34 2.26 2.72 10.10
CA ASP A 34 1.99 1.72 9.05
C ASP A 34 2.76 0.42 9.31
N ALA A 35 3.99 0.49 9.81
CA ALA A 35 4.76 -0.68 10.22
C ALA A 35 4.08 -1.45 11.36
N LEU A 36 3.60 -0.75 12.39
CA LEU A 36 2.90 -1.37 13.52
C LEU A 36 1.57 -2.00 13.10
N ILE A 37 0.81 -1.35 12.21
CA ILE A 37 -0.41 -1.92 11.63
C ILE A 37 -0.09 -3.22 10.91
N GLY A 38 0.92 -3.23 10.04
CA GLY A 38 1.31 -4.44 9.31
C GLY A 38 1.80 -5.57 10.22
N VAL A 39 2.54 -5.27 11.30
CA VAL A 39 2.93 -6.27 12.30
C VAL A 39 1.69 -6.79 13.06
N TYR A 40 0.76 -5.93 13.41
CA TYR A 40 -0.50 -6.33 14.04
C TYR A 40 -1.33 -7.26 13.13
N GLU A 41 -1.48 -6.90 11.88
CA GLU A 41 -2.17 -7.71 10.86
C GLU A 41 -1.50 -9.08 10.69
N ARG A 42 -0.17 -9.10 10.61
CA ARG A 42 0.60 -10.32 10.37
C ARG A 42 0.69 -11.24 11.60
N ASN A 43 0.96 -10.68 12.78
CA ASN A 43 1.31 -11.44 13.98
C ASN A 43 0.14 -11.62 14.96
N VAL A 44 -0.79 -10.68 15.02
CA VAL A 44 -1.95 -10.75 15.93
C VAL A 44 -3.18 -11.29 15.21
N LEU A 45 -3.49 -10.75 14.02
CA LEU A 45 -4.64 -11.18 13.23
C LEU A 45 -4.33 -12.40 12.35
N GLY A 46 -3.05 -12.71 12.12
CA GLY A 46 -2.61 -13.91 11.39
C GLY A 46 -2.76 -13.82 9.87
N TYR A 47 -2.88 -12.61 9.30
CA TYR A 47 -3.04 -12.44 7.84
C TYR A 47 -1.72 -12.70 7.11
N PRO A 48 -1.67 -13.66 6.17
CA PRO A 48 -0.41 -14.07 5.56
C PRO A 48 0.02 -13.22 4.37
N SER A 49 -0.85 -12.36 3.87
CA SER A 49 -0.63 -11.58 2.65
C SER A 49 -1.19 -10.18 2.78
N THR A 50 -0.70 -9.26 1.94
CA THR A 50 -1.17 -7.87 1.82
C THR A 50 -1.28 -7.51 0.34
N ALA A 51 -2.40 -6.93 -0.07
CA ALA A 51 -2.58 -6.43 -1.43
C ALA A 51 -2.27 -4.94 -1.51
N VAL A 52 -1.36 -4.56 -2.42
CA VAL A 52 -1.00 -3.16 -2.69
C VAL A 52 -1.65 -2.73 -4.00
N LEU A 53 -2.50 -1.72 -3.92
CA LEU A 53 -3.44 -1.32 -4.96
C LEU A 53 -3.22 0.15 -5.37
N PRO A 54 -2.23 0.44 -6.24
CA PRO A 54 -1.98 1.80 -6.70
C PRO A 54 -3.03 2.23 -7.73
N TYR A 55 -3.72 3.33 -7.49
CA TYR A 55 -4.68 3.93 -8.42
C TYR A 55 -3.98 4.92 -9.34
N SER A 56 -2.95 4.43 -10.01
CA SER A 56 -2.20 5.10 -11.07
C SER A 56 -1.50 4.07 -11.96
N GLN A 57 -1.68 4.18 -13.27
CA GLN A 57 -1.00 3.30 -14.23
C GLN A 57 0.53 3.48 -14.21
N ALA A 58 1.02 4.67 -13.86
CA ALA A 58 2.45 4.94 -13.70
C ALA A 58 3.11 4.07 -12.62
N LEU A 59 2.31 3.58 -11.66
CA LEU A 59 2.75 2.73 -10.55
C LEU A 59 2.47 1.23 -10.79
N ASN A 60 2.28 0.80 -12.05
CA ASN A 60 1.98 -0.60 -12.37
C ASN A 60 3.03 -1.60 -11.88
N ARG A 61 4.28 -1.18 -11.73
CA ARG A 61 5.38 -2.00 -11.20
C ARG A 61 5.64 -1.80 -9.70
N PHE A 62 4.88 -0.93 -9.06
CA PHE A 62 5.08 -0.62 -7.64
C PHE A 62 4.83 -1.84 -6.72
N PRO A 63 3.76 -2.66 -6.89
CA PRO A 63 3.61 -3.88 -6.11
C PRO A 63 4.79 -4.86 -6.30
N ALA A 64 5.30 -5.01 -7.53
CA ALA A 64 6.47 -5.85 -7.80
C ALA A 64 7.76 -5.29 -7.19
N HIS A 65 7.91 -3.97 -7.11
CA HIS A 65 9.00 -3.32 -6.37
C HIS A 65 8.94 -3.68 -4.88
N LEU A 66 7.76 -3.59 -4.27
CA LEU A 66 7.57 -3.93 -2.87
C LEU A 66 7.77 -5.44 -2.57
N GLN A 67 7.51 -6.32 -3.54
CA GLN A 67 7.88 -7.72 -3.40
C GLN A 67 9.36 -7.87 -3.11
N GLN A 68 10.21 -7.16 -3.84
CA GLN A 68 11.64 -7.18 -3.58
C GLN A 68 11.98 -6.50 -2.26
N VAL A 69 11.51 -5.28 -2.04
CA VAL A 69 11.89 -4.47 -0.87
C VAL A 69 11.42 -5.12 0.44
N ASP A 70 10.22 -5.67 0.52
CA ASP A 70 9.65 -6.26 1.74
C ASP A 70 9.96 -7.75 1.88
N MET A 71 9.60 -8.55 0.87
CA MET A 71 9.70 -10.00 0.99
C MET A 71 11.15 -10.49 1.04
N GLU A 72 12.06 -9.83 0.32
CA GLU A 72 13.49 -10.13 0.38
C GLU A 72 14.12 -9.65 1.69
N SER A 73 13.76 -8.47 2.17
CA SER A 73 14.27 -7.88 3.41
C SER A 73 13.76 -8.60 4.65
N ASN A 74 12.45 -8.74 4.80
CA ASN A 74 11.79 -9.21 6.01
C ASN A 74 11.31 -10.66 5.96
N GLY A 75 11.39 -11.34 4.80
CA GLY A 75 11.03 -12.75 4.64
C GLY A 75 12.07 -13.70 5.21
N LYS A 76 12.37 -13.60 6.50
CA LYS A 76 13.44 -14.35 7.17
C LYS A 76 12.88 -15.31 8.22
N SER A 77 13.51 -16.46 8.35
CA SER A 77 13.22 -17.48 9.38
C SER A 77 14.17 -17.41 10.60
N VAL A 78 15.08 -16.46 10.58
CA VAL A 78 16.06 -16.24 11.66
C VAL A 78 16.10 -14.77 12.04
N ASN A 79 16.41 -14.50 13.32
CA ASN A 79 16.63 -13.14 13.80
C ASN A 79 18.01 -12.60 13.37
N ARG A 80 18.34 -11.34 13.72
CA ARG A 80 19.60 -10.70 13.40
C ARG A 80 20.85 -11.40 13.98
N PHE A 81 20.66 -12.31 14.91
CA PHE A 81 21.73 -13.10 15.52
C PHE A 81 21.85 -14.51 14.92
N GLY A 82 21.03 -14.85 13.91
CA GLY A 82 21.00 -16.16 13.26
C GLY A 82 20.19 -17.22 14.01
N GLU A 83 19.43 -16.85 15.04
CA GLU A 83 18.60 -17.75 15.81
C GLU A 83 17.23 -17.92 15.15
N PRO A 84 16.66 -19.15 15.07
CA PRO A 84 15.33 -19.36 14.51
C PRO A 84 14.25 -18.55 15.23
N VAL A 85 13.34 -17.92 14.46
CA VAL A 85 12.17 -17.25 15.01
C VAL A 85 10.98 -18.20 15.05
N ASN A 86 10.11 -18.04 16.06
CA ASN A 86 8.89 -18.84 16.24
C ASN A 86 7.60 -18.04 15.96
N TYR A 87 7.72 -16.94 15.23
CA TYR A 87 6.62 -16.08 14.81
C TYR A 87 6.73 -15.81 13.30
N PRO A 88 5.60 -15.50 12.62
CA PRO A 88 5.65 -15.12 11.22
C PRO A 88 6.33 -13.75 11.04
N THR A 89 7.10 -13.64 9.98
CA THR A 89 7.74 -12.40 9.51
C THR A 89 7.04 -11.92 8.23
N GLY A 90 7.64 -11.11 7.41
CA GLY A 90 7.10 -10.49 6.21
C GLY A 90 5.90 -11.18 5.54
N PRO A 91 4.86 -10.44 5.12
CA PRO A 91 3.72 -10.98 4.40
C PRO A 91 4.06 -11.29 2.94
N VAL A 92 3.21 -12.04 2.26
CA VAL A 92 3.23 -12.12 0.80
C VAL A 92 2.62 -10.84 0.23
N ILE A 93 3.42 -10.10 -0.53
CA ILE A 93 2.97 -8.88 -1.22
C ILE A 93 2.53 -9.21 -2.64
N PHE A 94 1.35 -8.75 -3.03
CA PHE A 94 0.87 -8.78 -4.40
C PHE A 94 0.01 -7.55 -4.70
N GLY A 95 -0.30 -7.31 -5.96
CA GLY A 95 -1.17 -6.22 -6.33
C GLY A 95 -1.08 -5.84 -7.80
N GLU A 96 -2.02 -5.02 -8.20
CA GLU A 96 -2.10 -4.41 -9.52
C GLU A 96 -2.74 -3.03 -9.42
N PRO A 97 -2.56 -2.16 -10.44
CA PRO A 97 -3.24 -0.88 -10.48
C PRO A 97 -4.77 -1.02 -10.43
N GLY A 98 -5.43 -0.18 -9.65
CA GLY A 98 -6.84 0.10 -9.86
C GLY A 98 -7.03 0.90 -11.18
N THR A 99 -8.02 0.58 -12.02
CA THR A 99 -9.14 -0.33 -11.82
C THR A 99 -8.89 -1.76 -12.33
N ASN A 100 -7.73 -2.04 -12.95
CA ASN A 100 -7.44 -3.32 -13.61
C ASN A 100 -7.53 -4.51 -12.63
N GLY A 101 -6.99 -4.37 -11.43
CA GLY A 101 -7.03 -5.41 -10.38
C GLY A 101 -8.44 -5.87 -10.03
N GLN A 102 -9.46 -5.02 -10.23
CA GLN A 102 -10.87 -5.36 -10.00
C GLN A 102 -11.36 -6.51 -10.90
N HIS A 103 -10.74 -6.67 -12.07
CA HIS A 103 -11.07 -7.72 -13.04
C HIS A 103 -10.14 -8.95 -12.90
N SER A 104 -9.26 -8.97 -11.90
CA SER A 104 -8.30 -10.04 -11.67
C SER A 104 -8.59 -10.77 -10.35
N PHE A 105 -8.35 -10.16 -9.21
CA PHE A 105 -8.39 -10.84 -7.91
C PHE A 105 -9.35 -10.21 -6.88
N TYR A 106 -10.06 -9.14 -7.18
CA TYR A 106 -10.97 -8.50 -6.21
C TYR A 106 -12.12 -9.40 -5.77
N GLN A 107 -12.53 -10.35 -6.60
CA GLN A 107 -13.51 -11.35 -6.21
C GLN A 107 -13.06 -12.11 -4.95
N LEU A 108 -11.80 -12.55 -4.90
CA LEU A 108 -11.22 -13.20 -3.74
C LEU A 108 -11.13 -12.24 -2.55
N LEU A 109 -10.73 -11.00 -2.77
CA LEU A 109 -10.60 -10.00 -1.71
C LEU A 109 -11.96 -9.70 -1.04
N HIS A 110 -13.05 -9.65 -1.81
CA HIS A 110 -14.41 -9.40 -1.31
C HIS A 110 -15.07 -10.62 -0.66
N GLN A 111 -14.97 -11.78 -1.30
CA GLN A 111 -15.76 -12.99 -0.94
C GLN A 111 -14.90 -14.19 -0.57
N GLY A 112 -13.57 -14.07 -0.63
CA GLY A 112 -12.69 -15.17 -0.25
C GLY A 112 -12.75 -15.47 1.24
N THR A 113 -12.37 -16.68 1.60
CA THR A 113 -12.32 -17.17 2.99
C THR A 113 -11.19 -16.55 3.79
N ASP A 114 -10.11 -16.14 3.10
CA ASP A 114 -8.98 -15.45 3.73
C ASP A 114 -9.20 -13.94 3.73
N ILE A 115 -8.90 -13.28 4.84
CA ILE A 115 -8.86 -11.83 4.91
C ILE A 115 -7.49 -11.37 4.46
N VAL A 116 -7.47 -10.47 3.48
CA VAL A 116 -6.27 -9.83 2.95
C VAL A 116 -6.34 -8.34 3.23
N PRO A 117 -5.46 -7.78 4.07
CA PRO A 117 -5.33 -6.34 4.23
C PRO A 117 -5.03 -5.63 2.90
N LEU A 118 -5.62 -4.46 2.71
CA LEU A 118 -5.53 -3.70 1.46
C LEU A 118 -4.81 -2.39 1.70
N GLN A 119 -3.77 -2.12 0.93
CA GLN A 119 -3.05 -0.86 0.96
C GLN A 119 -3.24 -0.13 -0.36
N PHE A 120 -4.08 0.91 -0.34
CA PHE A 120 -4.35 1.74 -1.50
C PHE A 120 -3.33 2.88 -1.60
N VAL A 121 -2.97 3.24 -2.83
CA VAL A 121 -2.22 4.47 -3.12
C VAL A 121 -3.01 5.26 -4.14
N GLY A 122 -3.42 6.48 -3.78
CA GLY A 122 -4.25 7.35 -4.62
C GLY A 122 -3.64 8.73 -4.83
N PHE A 123 -4.11 9.46 -5.84
CA PHE A 123 -3.68 10.82 -6.14
C PHE A 123 -4.88 11.70 -6.41
N LYS A 124 -4.83 12.95 -5.92
CA LYS A 124 -5.93 13.91 -6.11
C LYS A 124 -6.02 14.39 -7.54
N ASN A 125 -4.87 14.59 -8.19
CA ASN A 125 -4.76 15.20 -9.51
C ASN A 125 -4.20 14.24 -10.55
N ASN A 126 -4.59 14.45 -11.80
CA ASN A 126 -4.07 13.73 -12.96
C ASN A 126 -2.57 13.99 -13.14
N GLN A 127 -1.81 12.96 -13.51
CA GLN A 127 -0.35 13.01 -13.66
C GLN A 127 0.11 14.04 -14.71
N LEU A 128 -0.61 14.16 -15.81
CA LEU A 128 -0.17 14.96 -16.97
C LEU A 128 -0.67 16.41 -16.93
N GLY A 129 -1.45 16.81 -15.92
CA GLY A 129 -2.05 18.12 -15.82
C GLY A 129 -3.20 18.37 -16.80
N THR A 130 -3.49 17.41 -17.68
CA THR A 130 -4.63 17.42 -18.61
C THR A 130 -5.51 16.20 -18.30
N ASP A 131 -6.81 16.42 -18.19
CA ASP A 131 -7.76 15.34 -17.89
C ASP A 131 -8.93 15.36 -18.87
N VAL A 132 -9.54 14.23 -19.10
CA VAL A 132 -10.67 14.08 -20.02
C VAL A 132 -11.95 14.23 -19.24
N ASP A 133 -12.77 15.23 -19.59
CA ASP A 133 -14.13 15.37 -19.08
C ASP A 133 -15.10 14.53 -19.93
N ILE A 134 -15.87 13.68 -19.26
CA ILE A 134 -16.93 12.88 -19.87
C ILE A 134 -18.17 13.00 -18.96
N GLN A 135 -19.22 13.61 -19.48
CA GLN A 135 -20.50 13.77 -18.77
C GLN A 135 -20.37 14.54 -17.45
N GLY A 136 -19.58 15.61 -17.45
CA GLY A 136 -19.47 16.54 -16.30
C GLY A 136 -18.56 16.05 -15.17
N SER A 137 -17.74 15.02 -15.39
CA SER A 137 -16.69 14.59 -14.47
C SER A 137 -15.45 14.16 -15.21
N THR A 138 -14.27 14.43 -14.63
CA THR A 138 -13.00 14.05 -15.24
C THR A 138 -12.65 12.59 -14.96
N SER A 139 -11.74 12.03 -15.76
CA SER A 139 -11.28 10.65 -15.57
C SER A 139 -10.64 10.48 -14.18
N GLN A 140 -9.87 11.47 -13.71
CA GLN A 140 -9.27 11.43 -12.36
C GLN A 140 -10.33 11.47 -11.25
N GLN A 141 -11.38 12.30 -11.40
CA GLN A 141 -12.49 12.31 -10.44
C GLN A 141 -13.20 10.96 -10.36
N LYS A 142 -13.42 10.30 -11.51
CA LYS A 142 -14.01 8.95 -11.54
C LYS A 142 -13.09 7.92 -10.86
N LEU A 143 -11.78 8.03 -11.06
CA LEU A 143 -10.80 7.15 -10.43
C LEU A 143 -10.79 7.34 -8.90
N CYS A 144 -10.81 8.58 -8.41
CA CYS A 144 -10.91 8.89 -6.99
C CYS A 144 -12.23 8.39 -6.38
N ALA A 145 -13.35 8.59 -7.08
CA ALA A 145 -14.65 8.07 -6.62
C ALA A 145 -14.66 6.53 -6.58
N ASN A 146 -14.01 5.89 -7.54
CA ASN A 146 -13.90 4.42 -7.57
C ASN A 146 -13.09 3.89 -6.39
N VAL A 147 -11.90 4.44 -6.08
CA VAL A 147 -11.13 3.98 -4.91
C VAL A 147 -11.90 4.18 -3.61
N ALA A 148 -12.57 5.31 -3.44
CA ALA A 148 -13.39 5.57 -2.26
C ALA A 148 -14.54 4.55 -2.14
N ALA A 149 -15.22 4.25 -3.24
CA ALA A 149 -16.28 3.24 -3.28
C ALA A 149 -15.76 1.84 -2.93
N GLN A 150 -14.58 1.45 -3.41
CA GLN A 150 -13.96 0.17 -3.08
C GLN A 150 -13.61 0.08 -1.58
N ILE A 151 -13.02 1.13 -1.01
CA ILE A 151 -12.71 1.16 0.44
C ILE A 151 -13.99 0.95 1.27
N VAL A 152 -15.07 1.66 0.93
CA VAL A 152 -16.36 1.52 1.61
C VAL A 152 -16.95 0.11 1.40
N ALA A 153 -16.90 -0.42 0.18
CA ALA A 153 -17.42 -1.76 -0.12
C ALA A 153 -16.66 -2.86 0.65
N PHE A 154 -15.34 -2.78 0.74
CA PHE A 154 -14.52 -3.70 1.51
C PHE A 154 -14.79 -3.60 3.02
N ALA A 155 -15.00 -2.41 3.53
CA ALA A 155 -15.26 -2.20 4.96
C ALA A 155 -16.68 -2.63 5.36
N CYS A 156 -17.70 -2.20 4.61
CA CYS A 156 -19.11 -2.37 4.99
C CYS A 156 -19.73 -3.67 4.49
N GLY A 157 -19.22 -4.21 3.36
CA GLY A 157 -19.86 -5.33 2.69
C GLY A 157 -21.21 -4.99 2.07
N LYS A 158 -21.96 -6.02 1.73
CA LYS A 158 -23.32 -5.94 1.18
C LYS A 158 -24.07 -7.23 1.45
N GLU A 159 -25.26 -7.12 1.99
CA GLU A 159 -26.23 -8.24 2.08
C GLU A 159 -27.11 -8.28 0.84
N ASP A 160 -27.44 -9.51 0.39
CA ASP A 160 -28.33 -9.78 -0.74
C ASP A 160 -29.06 -11.10 -0.46
N ASP A 161 -30.32 -11.24 -0.91
CA ASP A 161 -31.09 -12.49 -0.78
C ASP A 161 -30.42 -13.66 -1.50
N ASN A 162 -29.68 -13.37 -2.56
CA ASN A 162 -28.83 -14.33 -3.23
C ASN A 162 -27.43 -14.32 -2.57
N ARG A 163 -27.15 -15.35 -1.78
CA ARG A 163 -25.87 -15.49 -1.07
C ARG A 163 -24.62 -15.41 -1.96
N ASN A 164 -24.72 -15.74 -3.25
CA ASN A 164 -23.59 -15.56 -4.18
C ASN A 164 -23.23 -14.08 -4.45
N LYS A 165 -24.09 -13.15 -4.02
CA LYS A 165 -23.87 -11.70 -4.15
C LYS A 165 -23.55 -11.01 -2.81
N ASN A 166 -23.44 -11.79 -1.73
CA ASN A 166 -23.10 -11.25 -0.43
C ASN A 166 -21.60 -10.94 -0.35
N PHE A 167 -21.28 -9.79 0.21
CA PHE A 167 -19.95 -9.42 0.62
C PHE A 167 -19.96 -9.21 2.12
N GLU A 168 -19.14 -9.93 2.87
CA GLU A 168 -19.15 -9.87 4.33
C GLU A 168 -18.69 -8.52 4.87
N GLY A 169 -17.85 -7.79 4.11
CA GLY A 169 -17.18 -6.61 4.63
C GLY A 169 -16.08 -6.95 5.64
N GLY A 170 -15.75 -5.99 6.51
CA GLY A 170 -14.72 -6.20 7.53
C GLY A 170 -13.31 -6.42 6.98
N ARG A 171 -13.07 -6.07 5.71
CA ARG A 171 -11.75 -6.15 5.07
C ARG A 171 -10.95 -4.89 5.44
N PRO A 172 -9.87 -5.00 6.22
CA PRO A 172 -9.11 -3.85 6.66
C PRO A 172 -8.39 -3.19 5.48
N SER A 173 -8.34 -1.88 5.48
CA SER A 173 -7.61 -1.13 4.46
C SER A 173 -6.99 0.14 5.01
N SER A 174 -5.88 0.56 4.40
CA SER A 174 -5.26 1.87 4.53
C SER A 174 -5.13 2.53 3.17
N ILE A 175 -4.98 3.86 3.14
CA ILE A 175 -4.75 4.60 1.91
C ILE A 175 -3.69 5.67 2.13
N ILE A 176 -2.72 5.73 1.21
CA ILE A 176 -1.77 6.83 1.08
C ILE A 176 -2.27 7.72 -0.07
N ILE A 177 -2.41 9.03 0.19
CA ILE A 177 -2.92 9.99 -0.78
C ILE A 177 -1.87 11.04 -1.08
N GLY A 178 -1.35 11.04 -2.32
CA GLY A 178 -0.53 12.11 -2.85
C GLY A 178 -1.34 13.17 -3.61
N ASP A 179 -0.74 14.33 -3.88
CA ASP A 179 -1.40 15.35 -4.67
C ASP A 179 -1.39 14.99 -6.17
N GLN A 180 -0.24 14.55 -6.69
CA GLN A 180 -0.06 14.19 -8.09
C GLN A 180 1.16 13.28 -8.23
N VAL A 181 1.17 12.37 -9.19
CA VAL A 181 2.38 11.60 -9.52
C VAL A 181 3.40 12.52 -10.17
N ASN A 182 4.46 12.82 -9.44
CA ASN A 182 5.61 13.61 -9.88
C ASN A 182 6.89 13.09 -9.21
N PRO A 183 8.08 13.57 -9.56
CA PRO A 183 9.32 13.06 -8.98
C PRO A 183 9.37 13.14 -7.45
N LYS A 184 8.91 14.25 -6.87
CA LYS A 184 8.91 14.46 -5.42
C LYS A 184 7.98 13.48 -4.71
N THR A 185 6.73 13.33 -5.16
CA THR A 185 5.77 12.39 -4.56
C THR A 185 6.18 10.94 -4.77
N LEU A 186 6.87 10.63 -5.87
CA LEU A 186 7.41 9.27 -6.08
C LEU A 186 8.55 8.99 -5.11
N GLY A 187 9.48 9.94 -4.91
CA GLY A 187 10.56 9.79 -3.93
C GLY A 187 10.02 9.60 -2.52
N ALA A 188 9.04 10.40 -2.12
CA ALA A 188 8.36 10.26 -0.84
C ALA A 188 7.69 8.88 -0.69
N LEU A 189 6.95 8.43 -1.71
CA LEU A 189 6.27 7.13 -1.67
C LEU A 189 7.24 5.96 -1.49
N LEU A 190 8.38 5.97 -2.20
CA LEU A 190 9.38 4.92 -2.06
C LEU A 190 10.02 4.93 -0.68
N ALA A 191 10.44 6.09 -0.20
CA ALA A 191 11.04 6.24 1.13
C ALA A 191 10.07 5.87 2.25
N HIS A 192 8.77 6.21 2.13
CA HIS A 192 7.75 5.79 3.09
C HIS A 192 7.75 4.25 3.27
N PHE A 193 7.72 3.49 2.18
CA PHE A 193 7.71 2.03 2.27
C PHE A 193 9.06 1.46 2.72
N GLU A 194 10.18 2.03 2.31
CA GLU A 194 11.50 1.64 2.78
C GLU A 194 11.62 1.82 4.30
N ASN A 195 11.19 2.98 4.83
CA ASN A 195 11.18 3.26 6.27
C ASN A 195 10.19 2.35 7.03
N LYS A 196 8.97 2.15 6.50
CA LYS A 196 8.02 1.17 7.06
C LYS A 196 8.66 -0.21 7.19
N ILE A 197 9.27 -0.72 6.13
CA ILE A 197 9.88 -2.05 6.08
C ILE A 197 11.07 -2.15 7.03
N MET A 198 11.87 -1.09 7.13
CA MET A 198 12.95 -0.98 8.12
C MET A 198 12.40 -1.10 9.55
N PHE A 199 11.35 -0.36 9.90
CA PHE A 199 10.72 -0.46 11.22
C PHE A 199 10.15 -1.86 11.49
N GLN A 200 9.54 -2.50 10.51
CA GLN A 200 9.08 -3.88 10.62
C GLN A 200 10.25 -4.84 10.86
N GLY A 201 11.37 -4.64 10.17
CA GLY A 201 12.61 -5.40 10.40
C GLY A 201 13.10 -5.29 11.85
N PHE A 202 13.04 -4.09 12.44
CA PHE A 202 13.35 -3.90 13.87
C PHE A 202 12.35 -4.60 14.79
N LEU A 203 11.06 -4.51 14.50
CA LEU A 203 10.01 -5.12 15.30
C LEU A 203 10.10 -6.65 15.27
N TRP A 204 10.41 -7.24 14.13
CA TRP A 204 10.64 -8.68 13.99
C TRP A 204 12.06 -9.13 14.37
N ASN A 205 12.93 -8.19 14.73
CA ASN A 205 14.33 -8.46 15.07
C ASN A 205 15.08 -9.21 13.97
N VAL A 206 14.76 -8.95 12.71
CA VAL A 206 15.44 -9.55 11.56
C VAL A 206 16.55 -8.65 11.04
N ASN A 207 17.51 -9.22 10.32
CA ASN A 207 18.51 -8.47 9.58
C ASN A 207 18.01 -8.31 8.14
N SER A 208 17.33 -7.21 7.89
CA SER A 208 16.74 -6.91 6.59
C SER A 208 17.76 -6.40 5.58
#